data_56a22911d40e11e900a6ab78bf057fa7
#
_entry.id   56a22911d40e11e900a6ab78bf057fa7
#
_cell.length_a   1.000
_cell.length_b   1.000
_cell.length_c   1.000
_cell.angle_alpha   90.00
_cell.angle_beta   90.00
_cell.angle_gamma   90.00
#
_symmetry.space_group_name_H-M   'P 1'
#
loop_
_entity.id
_entity.type
_entity.pdbx_description
1 polymer ?
#
loop_
_entity_poly.entity_id
_entity_poly.type
_entity_poly.pdbx_seq_one_letter_code
_entity_poly.pdbx_strand_id
1 'polypeptide(L)'
;MIMKKLLLFLVLMILTVIAKADDGGSCGVGVTWNYLSSTYTLTVRGNGPMQDYNFGNGTPPWYYLRNQIKKLIVEEGVTKIGVCAFENCSALTSFTLPNSLTNIGMFAFNECSGISSANIPNGVINIGGAAFAGCGGLTSITVDVGNRVYDSRDNCDAIIETASNTLVLGCKTTIIPNSVTSIGDHAFNGCGLLSITIPNSVTSIGSYAFYDCGNLKSITIPNSVTGIGVQAFENCFHMTSITIPNSVTNIGQSAFSGCM
;
A
#
# COMPACT_ATOMS: atom_id res chain seq x y z
N MET A 1 -56.33 -2.63 4.38
CA MET A 1 -55.15 -2.50 3.50
C MET A 1 -54.20 -1.38 3.91
N ILE A 2 -54.70 -0.26 4.46
CA ILE A 2 -53.91 0.91 4.91
C ILE A 2 -53.06 0.62 6.17
N MET A 3 -53.60 -0.11 7.15
CA MET A 3 -52.85 -0.47 8.37
C MET A 3 -51.65 -1.38 8.15
N LYS A 4 -51.71 -2.33 7.18
CA LYS A 4 -50.53 -3.17 6.84
C LYS A 4 -49.42 -2.40 6.16
N LYS A 5 -49.71 -1.34 5.39
CA LYS A 5 -48.70 -0.46 4.78
C LYS A 5 -48.04 0.47 5.84
N LEU A 6 -48.82 0.91 6.83
CA LEU A 6 -48.27 1.74 7.92
C LEU A 6 -47.36 0.93 8.83
N LEU A 7 -47.65 -0.33 9.12
CA LEU A 7 -46.81 -1.22 9.89
C LEU A 7 -45.51 -1.58 9.17
N LEU A 8 -45.56 -1.74 7.83
CA LEU A 8 -44.37 -2.00 7.01
C LEU A 8 -43.43 -0.76 6.94
N PHE A 9 -44.01 0.47 6.90
CA PHE A 9 -43.24 1.72 6.98
C PHE A 9 -42.64 1.92 8.36
N LEU A 10 -43.31 1.57 9.45
CA LEU A 10 -42.79 1.64 10.81
C LEU A 10 -41.66 0.62 11.04
N VAL A 11 -41.76 -0.57 10.46
CA VAL A 11 -40.71 -1.61 10.55
C VAL A 11 -39.49 -1.25 9.69
N LEU A 12 -39.64 -0.51 8.57
CA LEU A 12 -38.53 0.00 7.79
C LEU A 12 -37.80 1.20 8.47
N MET A 13 -38.50 1.96 9.34
CA MET A 13 -37.87 3.04 10.12
C MET A 13 -37.13 2.58 11.37
N ILE A 14 -37.27 1.33 11.81
CA ILE A 14 -36.68 0.82 13.06
C ILE A 14 -35.32 0.13 12.80
N LEU A 15 -34.86 0.01 11.57
CA LEU A 15 -33.61 -0.69 11.23
C LEU A 15 -32.45 0.23 10.81
N THR A 16 -32.52 1.52 11.09
CA THR A 16 -31.30 2.29 11.27
C THR A 16 -30.92 2.26 12.76
N VAL A 17 -30.55 1.11 13.23
CA VAL A 17 -29.65 1.07 14.40
C VAL A 17 -28.39 1.74 13.93
N ILE A 18 -28.26 3.06 14.19
CA ILE A 18 -26.99 3.75 14.11
C ILE A 18 -26.13 3.02 15.14
N ALA A 19 -25.34 2.06 14.67
CA ALA A 19 -24.39 1.39 15.52
C ALA A 19 -23.48 2.48 16.07
N LYS A 20 -23.60 2.74 17.37
CA LYS A 20 -22.79 3.76 18.04
C LYS A 20 -21.34 3.29 17.96
N ALA A 21 -20.45 4.16 17.51
CA ALA A 21 -19.02 3.87 17.56
C ALA A 21 -18.60 3.57 18.99
N ASP A 22 -17.80 2.52 19.16
CA ASP A 22 -17.29 2.13 20.48
C ASP A 22 -16.17 3.09 20.91
N ASP A 23 -15.46 3.66 19.94
CA ASP A 23 -14.35 4.57 20.14
C ASP A 23 -14.21 5.56 18.97
N GLY A 24 -13.63 6.74 19.24
CA GLY A 24 -13.48 7.75 18.19
C GLY A 24 -12.89 9.06 18.72
N GLY A 25 -12.50 9.93 17.79
CA GLY A 25 -11.88 11.21 18.11
C GLY A 25 -11.38 11.98 16.91
N SER A 26 -10.52 12.96 17.13
CA SER A 26 -9.86 13.72 16.08
C SER A 26 -8.62 13.00 15.60
N CYS A 27 -8.32 13.10 14.28
CA CYS A 27 -7.10 12.59 13.66
C CYS A 27 -6.52 13.55 12.61
N GLY A 28 -6.96 14.80 12.65
CA GLY A 28 -6.50 15.91 11.81
C GLY A 28 -7.39 17.12 11.97
N VAL A 29 -7.00 18.23 11.38
CA VAL A 29 -7.85 19.43 11.38
C VAL A 29 -9.06 19.19 10.49
N GLY A 30 -10.26 19.16 11.09
CA GLY A 30 -11.51 18.86 10.38
C GLY A 30 -11.70 17.38 10.03
N VAL A 31 -10.84 16.49 10.54
CA VAL A 31 -10.90 15.04 10.28
C VAL A 31 -11.03 14.28 11.60
N THR A 32 -11.97 13.35 11.62
CA THR A 32 -12.28 12.51 12.78
C THR A 32 -12.28 11.04 12.39
N TRP A 33 -12.13 10.17 13.38
CA TRP A 33 -12.23 8.74 13.22
C TRP A 33 -13.26 8.15 14.17
N ASN A 34 -13.78 7.00 13.82
CA ASN A 34 -14.56 6.15 14.72
C ASN A 34 -14.30 4.67 14.43
N TYR A 35 -14.36 3.86 15.48
CA TYR A 35 -14.22 2.42 15.40
C TYR A 35 -15.50 1.74 15.85
N LEU A 36 -15.90 0.70 15.13
CA LEU A 36 -17.05 -0.14 15.45
C LEU A 36 -16.58 -1.57 15.66
N SER A 37 -16.58 -2.02 16.93
CA SER A 37 -16.05 -3.34 17.31
C SER A 37 -16.87 -4.49 16.74
N SER A 38 -18.19 -4.31 16.59
CA SER A 38 -19.09 -5.34 16.04
C SER A 38 -18.76 -5.73 14.60
N THR A 39 -18.11 -4.85 13.84
CA THR A 39 -17.69 -5.09 12.45
C THR A 39 -16.19 -4.97 12.24
N TYR A 40 -15.44 -4.66 13.30
CA TYR A 40 -13.99 -4.40 13.24
C TYR A 40 -13.63 -3.30 12.23
N THR A 41 -14.51 -2.30 12.07
CA THR A 41 -14.39 -1.26 11.06
C THR A 41 -13.92 0.04 11.68
N LEU A 42 -12.84 0.59 11.16
CA LEU A 42 -12.39 1.96 11.42
C LEU A 42 -12.84 2.84 10.26
N THR A 43 -13.53 3.93 10.57
CA THR A 43 -13.97 4.93 9.58
C THR A 43 -13.26 6.25 9.87
N VAL A 44 -12.68 6.85 8.84
CA VAL A 44 -12.10 8.20 8.87
C VAL A 44 -12.95 9.11 7.99
N ARG A 45 -13.38 10.26 8.52
CA ARG A 45 -14.30 11.17 7.84
C ARG A 45 -14.02 12.63 8.17
N GLY A 46 -14.49 13.53 7.33
CA GLY A 46 -14.35 14.98 7.47
C GLY A 46 -13.78 15.63 6.23
N ASN A 47 -13.34 16.88 6.35
CA ASN A 47 -12.78 17.62 5.24
C ASN A 47 -11.36 18.09 5.59
N GLY A 48 -10.36 17.58 4.87
CA GLY A 48 -8.96 17.98 5.03
C GLY A 48 -8.01 16.80 5.22
N PRO A 49 -6.75 17.06 5.59
CA PRO A 49 -5.72 16.05 5.75
C PRO A 49 -5.79 15.37 7.12
N MET A 50 -5.49 14.07 7.16
CA MET A 50 -5.10 13.41 8.39
C MET A 50 -3.77 13.95 8.89
N GLN A 51 -3.56 13.88 10.19
CA GLN A 51 -2.29 14.18 10.85
C GLN A 51 -1.22 13.15 10.46
N ASP A 52 0.04 13.59 10.41
CA ASP A 52 1.19 12.70 10.32
C ASP A 52 1.56 12.16 11.70
N TYR A 53 1.91 10.89 11.74
CA TYR A 53 2.35 10.18 12.95
C TYR A 53 3.78 9.70 12.73
N ASN A 54 4.61 9.71 13.76
CA ASN A 54 5.97 9.17 13.77
C ASN A 54 6.52 9.28 15.20
N PHE A 55 7.77 8.87 15.40
CA PHE A 55 8.43 8.93 16.72
C PHE A 55 8.45 10.33 17.37
N GLY A 56 8.24 11.41 16.62
CA GLY A 56 8.19 12.80 17.13
C GLY A 56 6.77 13.35 17.29
N ASN A 57 5.79 12.86 16.52
CA ASN A 57 4.41 13.35 16.50
C ASN A 57 3.40 12.40 17.17
N GLY A 58 3.89 11.36 17.86
CA GLY A 58 3.06 10.37 18.55
C GLY A 58 2.49 9.30 17.61
N THR A 59 1.77 8.36 18.19
CA THR A 59 1.11 7.26 17.50
C THR A 59 -0.30 7.65 17.06
N PRO A 60 -0.86 6.99 16.02
CA PRO A 60 -2.26 7.16 15.67
C PRO A 60 -3.18 6.88 16.88
N PRO A 61 -4.28 7.63 17.03
CA PRO A 61 -5.17 7.46 18.20
C PRO A 61 -5.84 6.07 18.27
N TRP A 62 -5.87 5.32 17.16
CA TRP A 62 -6.33 3.93 17.10
C TRP A 62 -5.20 2.89 17.19
N TYR A 63 -3.96 3.28 17.51
CA TYR A 63 -2.81 2.37 17.52
C TYR A 63 -3.01 1.12 18.37
N TYR A 64 -3.71 1.24 19.50
CA TYR A 64 -4.04 0.11 20.39
C TYR A 64 -5.05 -0.88 19.75
N LEU A 65 -5.78 -0.47 18.70
CA LEU A 65 -6.73 -1.30 17.92
C LEU A 65 -6.10 -1.93 16.69
N ARG A 66 -4.82 -1.65 16.36
CA ARG A 66 -4.18 -2.02 15.09
C ARG A 66 -4.32 -3.51 14.71
N ASN A 67 -4.32 -4.39 15.73
CA ASN A 67 -4.48 -5.84 15.53
C ASN A 67 -5.96 -6.28 15.49
N GLN A 68 -6.91 -5.36 15.59
CA GLN A 68 -8.34 -5.62 15.58
C GLN A 68 -9.02 -5.02 14.35
N ILE A 69 -8.47 -3.94 13.78
CA ILE A 69 -9.02 -3.27 12.60
C ILE A 69 -8.92 -4.22 11.40
N LYS A 70 -10.09 -4.70 10.91
CA LYS A 70 -10.17 -5.57 9.73
C LYS A 70 -10.58 -4.82 8.48
N LYS A 71 -11.30 -3.72 8.65
CA LYS A 71 -11.78 -2.88 7.56
C LYS A 71 -11.51 -1.42 7.85
N LEU A 72 -11.02 -0.69 6.84
CA LEU A 72 -10.84 0.75 6.86
C LEU A 72 -11.75 1.40 5.81
N ILE A 73 -12.49 2.42 6.22
CA ILE A 73 -13.26 3.28 5.32
C ILE A 73 -12.75 4.69 5.49
N VAL A 74 -12.23 5.27 4.40
CA VAL A 74 -11.91 6.69 4.34
C VAL A 74 -12.96 7.35 3.46
N GLU A 75 -13.73 8.28 4.05
CA GLU A 75 -14.85 8.92 3.36
C GLU A 75 -14.40 10.13 2.52
N GLU A 76 -15.29 10.55 1.58
CA GLU A 76 -15.07 11.74 0.76
C GLU A 76 -14.85 13.00 1.62
N GLY A 77 -13.96 13.88 1.15
CA GLY A 77 -13.51 15.07 1.85
C GLY A 77 -12.15 14.91 2.53
N VAL A 78 -11.75 13.68 2.87
CA VAL A 78 -10.38 13.40 3.36
C VAL A 78 -9.40 13.50 2.20
N THR A 79 -8.36 14.33 2.35
CA THR A 79 -7.43 14.66 1.25
C THR A 79 -6.05 13.99 1.39
N LYS A 80 -5.70 13.53 2.59
CA LYS A 80 -4.40 12.90 2.87
C LYS A 80 -4.56 11.78 3.89
N ILE A 81 -3.93 10.64 3.63
CA ILE A 81 -3.57 9.66 4.66
C ILE A 81 -2.24 10.09 5.27
N GLY A 82 -2.19 10.22 6.59
CA GLY A 82 -0.98 10.66 7.30
C GLY A 82 0.17 9.66 7.23
N VAL A 83 1.39 10.13 7.46
CA VAL A 83 2.57 9.28 7.64
C VAL A 83 2.30 8.28 8.78
N CYS A 84 2.67 7.00 8.61
CA CYS A 84 2.50 5.89 9.57
C CYS A 84 1.05 5.72 10.11
N ALA A 85 0.02 6.23 9.41
CA ALA A 85 -1.34 6.28 9.94
C ALA A 85 -1.93 4.89 10.25
N PHE A 86 -1.65 3.90 9.43
CA PHE A 86 -2.12 2.51 9.58
C PHE A 86 -0.96 1.51 9.64
N GLU A 87 0.23 1.98 10.00
CA GLU A 87 1.39 1.12 10.16
C GLU A 87 1.12 -0.01 11.16
N ASN A 88 1.57 -1.24 10.82
CA ASN A 88 1.38 -2.46 11.62
C ASN A 88 -0.11 -2.85 11.84
N CYS A 89 -1.04 -2.39 11.02
CA CYS A 89 -2.42 -2.89 11.03
C CYS A 89 -2.50 -4.26 10.35
N SER A 90 -1.85 -5.28 10.92
CA SER A 90 -1.70 -6.61 10.32
C SER A 90 -3.02 -7.37 10.13
N ALA A 91 -4.06 -7.04 10.91
CA ALA A 91 -5.40 -7.61 10.75
C ALA A 91 -6.24 -6.96 9.64
N LEU A 92 -5.78 -5.83 9.08
CA LEU A 92 -6.49 -5.10 8.04
C LEU A 92 -6.53 -5.93 6.75
N THR A 93 -7.74 -6.32 6.32
CA THR A 93 -7.94 -7.15 5.12
C THR A 93 -8.49 -6.35 3.94
N SER A 94 -9.13 -5.21 4.20
CA SER A 94 -9.71 -4.37 3.16
C SER A 94 -9.74 -2.90 3.57
N PHE A 95 -9.59 -2.02 2.58
CA PHE A 95 -9.76 -0.59 2.76
C PHE A 95 -10.43 0.04 1.53
N THR A 96 -11.05 1.20 1.75
CA THR A 96 -11.58 2.05 0.67
C THR A 96 -11.04 3.46 0.83
N LEU A 97 -10.59 4.05 -0.28
CA LEU A 97 -10.06 5.40 -0.36
C LEU A 97 -10.97 6.26 -1.25
N PRO A 98 -11.21 7.54 -0.89
CA PRO A 98 -12.09 8.43 -1.64
C PRO A 98 -11.38 9.09 -2.84
N ASN A 99 -12.16 9.61 -3.80
CA ASN A 99 -11.62 10.37 -4.92
C ASN A 99 -11.04 11.74 -4.52
N SER A 100 -11.44 12.27 -3.36
CA SER A 100 -10.86 13.48 -2.77
C SER A 100 -9.42 13.29 -2.27
N LEU A 101 -8.96 12.03 -2.13
CA LEU A 101 -7.62 11.72 -1.64
C LEU A 101 -6.56 12.12 -2.67
N THR A 102 -5.59 12.93 -2.26
CA THR A 102 -4.46 13.35 -3.09
C THR A 102 -3.13 12.77 -2.65
N ASN A 103 -2.98 12.42 -1.37
CA ASN A 103 -1.71 11.99 -0.81
C ASN A 103 -1.86 10.75 0.08
N ILE A 104 -0.99 9.77 -0.12
CA ILE A 104 -0.76 8.64 0.79
C ILE A 104 0.61 8.85 1.42
N GLY A 105 0.68 8.98 2.74
CA GLY A 105 1.92 9.28 3.47
C GLY A 105 2.93 8.14 3.44
N MET A 106 4.18 8.46 3.75
CA MET A 106 5.26 7.48 3.93
C MET A 106 4.86 6.47 5.03
N PHE A 107 5.12 5.18 4.83
CA PHE A 107 4.75 4.09 5.76
C PHE A 107 3.25 4.02 6.12
N ALA A 108 2.36 4.65 5.35
CA ALA A 108 0.95 4.77 5.72
C ALA A 108 0.26 3.42 5.98
N PHE A 109 0.59 2.38 5.23
CA PHE A 109 0.11 1.00 5.35
C PHE A 109 1.26 -0.01 5.52
N ASN A 110 2.42 0.45 6.02
CA ASN A 110 3.55 -0.43 6.25
C ASN A 110 3.18 -1.59 7.19
N GLU A 111 3.62 -2.83 6.88
CA GLU A 111 3.34 -4.05 7.64
C GLU A 111 1.83 -4.38 7.77
N CYS A 112 1.01 -3.92 6.85
CA CYS A 112 -0.38 -4.34 6.73
C CYS A 112 -0.48 -5.68 5.97
N SER A 113 0.08 -6.74 6.54
CA SER A 113 0.24 -8.05 5.89
C SER A 113 -1.07 -8.75 5.53
N GLY A 114 -2.20 -8.35 6.13
CA GLY A 114 -3.54 -8.89 5.85
C GLY A 114 -4.20 -8.34 4.58
N ILE A 115 -3.71 -7.23 4.01
CA ILE A 115 -4.28 -6.62 2.82
C ILE A 115 -4.03 -7.53 1.60
N SER A 116 -5.10 -7.87 0.87
CA SER A 116 -5.02 -8.70 -0.34
C SER A 116 -5.13 -7.89 -1.64
N SER A 117 -5.75 -6.71 -1.60
CA SER A 117 -5.91 -5.85 -2.77
C SER A 117 -5.79 -4.36 -2.41
N ALA A 118 -5.28 -3.56 -3.34
CA ALA A 118 -5.19 -2.11 -3.23
C ALA A 118 -5.71 -1.46 -4.52
N ASN A 119 -6.68 -0.55 -4.37
CA ASN A 119 -7.13 0.33 -5.44
C ASN A 119 -6.72 1.77 -5.13
N ILE A 120 -6.00 2.41 -6.05
CA ILE A 120 -5.55 3.79 -5.93
C ILE A 120 -6.50 4.70 -6.70
N PRO A 121 -7.21 5.62 -6.01
CA PRO A 121 -8.16 6.52 -6.63
C PRO A 121 -7.51 7.48 -7.64
N ASN A 122 -8.33 8.00 -8.55
CA ASN A 122 -7.88 8.92 -9.60
C ASN A 122 -7.33 10.27 -9.06
N GLY A 123 -7.73 10.67 -7.85
CA GLY A 123 -7.26 11.90 -7.18
C GLY A 123 -5.83 11.82 -6.64
N VAL A 124 -5.29 10.62 -6.44
CA VAL A 124 -3.96 10.44 -5.81
C VAL A 124 -2.85 10.90 -6.74
N ILE A 125 -2.06 11.86 -6.27
CA ILE A 125 -0.90 12.44 -6.99
C ILE A 125 0.42 12.19 -6.29
N ASN A 126 0.41 11.70 -5.05
CA ASN A 126 1.62 11.38 -4.30
C ASN A 126 1.42 10.13 -3.43
N ILE A 127 2.35 9.18 -3.56
CA ILE A 127 2.48 7.99 -2.72
C ILE A 127 3.87 8.03 -2.08
N GLY A 128 3.90 8.13 -0.76
CA GLY A 128 5.15 8.21 0.00
C GLY A 128 5.94 6.91 -0.04
N GLY A 129 7.25 7.00 0.14
CA GLY A 129 8.13 5.84 0.16
C GLY A 129 7.68 4.80 1.19
N ALA A 130 7.79 3.52 0.85
CA ALA A 130 7.40 2.39 1.69
C ALA A 130 5.93 2.44 2.18
N ALA A 131 5.04 3.18 1.49
CA ALA A 131 3.64 3.31 1.91
C ALA A 131 2.93 1.97 2.11
N PHE A 132 3.29 0.93 1.36
CA PHE A 132 2.75 -0.43 1.43
C PHE A 132 3.84 -1.50 1.64
N ALA A 133 5.01 -1.11 2.16
CA ALA A 133 6.06 -2.09 2.47
C ALA A 133 5.56 -3.11 3.50
N GLY A 134 6.01 -4.36 3.42
CA GLY A 134 5.55 -5.42 4.33
C GLY A 134 4.11 -5.90 4.10
N CYS A 135 3.42 -5.44 3.05
CA CYS A 135 2.10 -5.95 2.67
C CYS A 135 2.19 -7.31 1.94
N GLY A 136 2.79 -8.30 2.57
CA GLY A 136 3.07 -9.62 1.97
C GLY A 136 1.82 -10.41 1.53
N GLY A 137 0.62 -10.00 1.96
CA GLY A 137 -0.65 -10.58 1.53
C GLY A 137 -1.15 -10.07 0.17
N LEU A 138 -0.57 -8.97 -0.34
CA LEU A 138 -1.08 -8.25 -1.50
C LEU A 138 -0.92 -9.07 -2.80
N THR A 139 -2.04 -9.22 -3.52
CA THR A 139 -2.12 -10.00 -4.77
C THR A 139 -2.74 -9.22 -5.92
N SER A 140 -3.32 -8.07 -5.66
CA SER A 140 -3.92 -7.25 -6.72
C SER A 140 -3.72 -5.77 -6.42
N ILE A 141 -3.23 -5.05 -7.42
CA ILE A 141 -3.06 -3.59 -7.36
C ILE A 141 -3.67 -3.00 -8.62
N THR A 142 -4.58 -2.05 -8.42
CA THR A 142 -5.20 -1.29 -9.50
C THR A 142 -5.09 0.21 -9.25
N VAL A 143 -5.06 0.96 -10.33
CA VAL A 143 -5.14 2.43 -10.33
C VAL A 143 -6.36 2.82 -11.13
N ASP A 144 -7.20 3.70 -10.59
CA ASP A 144 -8.41 4.15 -11.27
C ASP A 144 -8.10 4.82 -12.61
N VAL A 145 -8.94 4.53 -13.59
CA VAL A 145 -8.87 5.16 -14.91
C VAL A 145 -9.02 6.67 -14.75
N GLY A 146 -8.09 7.41 -15.36
CA GLY A 146 -8.08 8.89 -15.26
C GLY A 146 -7.14 9.43 -14.18
N ASN A 147 -6.48 8.59 -13.39
CA ASN A 147 -5.34 9.05 -12.59
C ASN A 147 -4.26 9.60 -13.54
N ARG A 148 -3.73 10.79 -13.21
CA ARG A 148 -2.82 11.54 -14.12
C ARG A 148 -1.35 11.28 -13.82
N VAL A 149 -1.04 10.65 -12.70
CA VAL A 149 0.32 10.44 -12.21
C VAL A 149 0.68 8.97 -12.26
N TYR A 150 -0.28 8.09 -11.94
CA TYR A 150 -0.06 6.65 -11.82
C TYR A 150 -0.98 5.87 -12.73
N ASP A 151 -0.54 4.68 -13.11
CA ASP A 151 -1.36 3.67 -13.77
C ASP A 151 -0.99 2.24 -13.33
N SER A 152 -1.84 1.29 -13.71
CA SER A 152 -1.60 -0.15 -13.59
C SER A 152 -1.79 -0.81 -14.98
N ARG A 153 -1.06 -0.28 -15.97
CA ARG A 153 -1.13 -0.71 -17.38
C ARG A 153 -0.92 -2.21 -17.53
N ASP A 154 -1.51 -2.78 -18.57
CA ASP A 154 -1.38 -4.19 -18.93
C ASP A 154 -1.86 -5.15 -17.83
N ASN A 155 -2.70 -4.69 -16.90
CA ASN A 155 -3.14 -5.44 -15.71
C ASN A 155 -1.95 -6.01 -14.93
N CYS A 156 -0.91 -5.21 -14.73
CA CYS A 156 0.38 -5.66 -14.19
C CYS A 156 0.38 -5.91 -12.69
N ASP A 157 -0.72 -5.66 -11.98
CA ASP A 157 -0.78 -5.71 -10.51
C ASP A 157 0.34 -4.88 -9.85
N ALA A 158 0.55 -3.65 -10.35
CA ALA A 158 1.56 -2.72 -9.86
C ALA A 158 1.09 -1.27 -10.00
N ILE A 159 1.74 -0.36 -9.28
CA ILE A 159 1.63 1.09 -9.50
C ILE A 159 2.85 1.54 -10.29
N ILE A 160 2.62 2.15 -11.44
CA ILE A 160 3.66 2.72 -12.29
C ILE A 160 3.45 4.24 -12.36
N GLU A 161 4.51 5.00 -12.09
CA GLU A 161 4.50 6.44 -12.33
C GLU A 161 4.64 6.69 -13.84
N THR A 162 3.66 7.35 -14.43
CA THR A 162 3.53 7.49 -15.88
C THR A 162 4.62 8.33 -16.52
N ALA A 163 5.08 9.39 -15.82
CA ALA A 163 6.06 10.33 -16.35
C ALA A 163 7.48 9.74 -16.45
N SER A 164 7.86 8.89 -15.48
CA SER A 164 9.20 8.29 -15.39
C SER A 164 9.24 6.84 -15.85
N ASN A 165 8.07 6.19 -16.04
CA ASN A 165 7.94 4.74 -16.20
C ASN A 165 8.61 3.94 -15.06
N THR A 166 8.57 4.49 -13.85
CA THR A 166 9.08 3.84 -12.65
C THR A 166 7.99 2.99 -12.00
N LEU A 167 8.28 1.73 -11.72
CA LEU A 167 7.43 0.87 -10.90
C LEU A 167 7.60 1.28 -9.44
N VAL A 168 6.55 1.89 -8.85
CA VAL A 168 6.55 2.46 -7.49
C VAL A 168 6.16 1.43 -6.44
N LEU A 169 5.21 0.55 -6.79
CA LEU A 169 4.75 -0.53 -5.92
C LEU A 169 4.38 -1.75 -6.74
N GLY A 170 4.88 -2.89 -6.35
CA GLY A 170 4.48 -4.19 -6.86
C GLY A 170 3.97 -5.12 -5.77
N CYS A 171 3.41 -6.24 -6.16
CA CYS A 171 2.96 -7.31 -5.27
C CYS A 171 3.41 -8.68 -5.79
N LYS A 172 3.03 -9.76 -5.09
CA LYS A 172 3.51 -11.11 -5.44
C LYS A 172 3.03 -11.65 -6.80
N THR A 173 2.02 -11.04 -7.40
CA THR A 173 1.47 -11.38 -8.73
C THR A 173 1.95 -10.46 -9.84
N THR A 174 2.74 -9.42 -9.51
CA THR A 174 3.17 -8.40 -10.47
C THR A 174 3.89 -9.02 -11.67
N ILE A 175 3.45 -8.61 -12.86
CA ILE A 175 4.14 -8.83 -14.12
C ILE A 175 4.68 -7.48 -14.57
N ILE A 176 5.99 -7.28 -14.55
CA ILE A 176 6.60 -5.99 -14.91
C ILE A 176 6.46 -5.74 -16.42
N PRO A 177 5.74 -4.69 -16.85
CA PRO A 177 5.60 -4.38 -18.27
C PRO A 177 6.92 -3.98 -18.94
N ASN A 178 7.06 -4.27 -20.22
CA ASN A 178 8.24 -3.87 -21.00
C ASN A 178 8.40 -2.34 -21.19
N SER A 179 7.42 -1.56 -20.78
CA SER A 179 7.50 -0.10 -20.74
C SER A 179 8.17 0.45 -19.47
N VAL A 180 8.33 -0.38 -18.42
CA VAL A 180 8.98 0.03 -17.17
C VAL A 180 10.48 0.15 -17.39
N THR A 181 11.04 1.29 -16.99
CA THR A 181 12.48 1.60 -17.13
C THR A 181 13.25 1.59 -15.82
N SER A 182 12.54 1.65 -14.69
CA SER A 182 13.15 1.61 -13.36
C SER A 182 12.26 0.87 -12.37
N ILE A 183 12.84 0.11 -11.47
CA ILE A 183 12.20 -0.37 -10.26
C ILE A 183 12.52 0.62 -9.15
N GLY A 184 11.50 1.26 -8.58
CA GLY A 184 11.62 2.33 -7.61
C GLY A 184 12.08 1.85 -6.22
N ASP A 185 12.38 2.81 -5.35
CA ASP A 185 12.73 2.53 -3.97
C ASP A 185 11.56 1.86 -3.25
N HIS A 186 11.84 0.81 -2.46
CA HIS A 186 10.87 0.01 -1.71
C HIS A 186 9.79 -0.68 -2.58
N ALA A 187 9.94 -0.77 -3.89
CA ALA A 187 8.88 -1.23 -4.79
C ALA A 187 8.30 -2.61 -4.47
N PHE A 188 9.08 -3.54 -3.97
CA PHE A 188 8.68 -4.89 -3.55
C PHE A 188 9.08 -5.19 -2.11
N ASN A 189 9.35 -4.17 -1.30
CA ASN A 189 9.81 -4.35 0.08
C ASN A 189 8.79 -5.18 0.91
N GLY A 190 9.26 -6.28 1.53
CA GLY A 190 8.43 -7.18 2.31
C GLY A 190 7.35 -7.90 1.49
N CYS A 191 7.47 -7.89 0.17
CA CYS A 191 6.55 -8.57 -0.71
C CYS A 191 6.80 -10.09 -0.69
N GLY A 192 5.74 -10.87 -0.64
CA GLY A 192 5.80 -12.34 -0.59
C GLY A 192 6.16 -13.01 -1.93
N LEU A 193 7.01 -12.38 -2.76
CA LEU A 193 7.48 -12.89 -4.05
C LEU A 193 8.19 -14.23 -3.92
N LEU A 194 7.85 -15.17 -4.82
CA LEU A 194 8.61 -16.42 -5.01
C LEU A 194 9.61 -16.28 -6.17
N SER A 195 9.24 -15.55 -7.19
CA SER A 195 10.05 -15.23 -8.38
C SER A 195 9.49 -14.01 -9.07
N ILE A 196 10.32 -13.33 -9.85
CA ILE A 196 9.91 -12.24 -10.72
C ILE A 196 10.85 -12.16 -11.93
N THR A 197 10.31 -11.77 -13.08
CA THR A 197 11.10 -11.49 -14.28
C THR A 197 11.26 -9.99 -14.43
N ILE A 198 12.50 -9.51 -14.50
CA ILE A 198 12.83 -8.12 -14.78
C ILE A 198 13.04 -7.99 -16.31
N PRO A 199 12.25 -7.17 -17.00
CA PRO A 199 12.40 -7.00 -18.46
C PRO A 199 13.66 -6.22 -18.81
N ASN A 200 14.13 -6.39 -20.07
CA ASN A 200 15.33 -5.71 -20.59
C ASN A 200 15.17 -4.18 -20.76
N SER A 201 14.01 -3.63 -20.50
CA SER A 201 13.76 -2.19 -20.46
C SER A 201 14.26 -1.54 -19.16
N VAL A 202 14.39 -2.34 -18.06
CA VAL A 202 14.79 -1.83 -16.75
C VAL A 202 16.29 -1.54 -16.73
N THR A 203 16.64 -0.32 -16.38
CA THR A 203 18.03 0.16 -16.31
C THR A 203 18.56 0.35 -14.88
N SER A 204 17.66 0.42 -13.89
CA SER A 204 18.02 0.60 -12.48
C SER A 204 17.09 -0.10 -11.52
N ILE A 205 17.64 -0.54 -10.40
CA ILE A 205 16.93 -1.11 -9.25
C ILE A 205 17.18 -0.19 -8.05
N GLY A 206 16.12 0.37 -7.49
CA GLY A 206 16.15 1.33 -6.40
C GLY A 206 16.61 0.76 -5.05
N SER A 207 16.75 1.64 -4.08
CA SER A 207 17.10 1.26 -2.70
C SER A 207 15.95 0.50 -2.05
N TYR A 208 16.28 -0.57 -1.31
CA TYR A 208 15.28 -1.40 -0.64
C TYR A 208 14.24 -2.05 -1.59
N ALA A 209 14.49 -2.06 -2.88
CA ALA A 209 13.49 -2.48 -3.87
C ALA A 209 12.93 -3.88 -3.63
N PHE A 210 13.76 -4.81 -3.19
CA PHE A 210 13.40 -6.19 -2.81
C PHE A 210 13.81 -6.51 -1.36
N TYR A 211 13.93 -5.48 -0.52
CA TYR A 211 14.27 -5.67 0.90
C TYR A 211 13.26 -6.60 1.56
N ASP A 212 13.73 -7.53 2.39
CA ASP A 212 12.89 -8.52 3.11
C ASP A 212 11.99 -9.37 2.20
N CYS A 213 12.39 -9.58 0.93
CA CYS A 213 11.75 -10.56 0.05
C CYS A 213 12.22 -11.97 0.41
N GLY A 214 11.94 -12.39 1.66
CA GLY A 214 12.47 -13.61 2.24
C GLY A 214 12.11 -14.91 1.49
N ASN A 215 11.04 -14.90 0.67
CA ASN A 215 10.62 -16.06 -0.14
C ASN A 215 11.22 -16.09 -1.55
N LEU A 216 11.91 -15.03 -1.99
CA LEU A 216 12.51 -14.93 -3.33
C LEU A 216 13.67 -15.91 -3.47
N LYS A 217 13.52 -16.93 -4.32
CA LYS A 217 14.51 -18.01 -4.50
C LYS A 217 15.62 -17.66 -5.48
N SER A 218 15.26 -16.94 -6.52
CA SER A 218 16.19 -16.52 -7.57
C SER A 218 15.64 -15.31 -8.31
N ILE A 219 16.53 -14.51 -8.86
CA ILE A 219 16.21 -13.40 -9.75
C ILE A 219 17.31 -13.29 -10.80
N THR A 220 16.91 -12.99 -12.03
CA THR A 220 17.84 -12.66 -13.10
C THR A 220 17.86 -11.17 -13.32
N ILE A 221 19.03 -10.55 -13.19
CA ILE A 221 19.24 -9.14 -13.47
C ILE A 221 19.62 -9.01 -14.95
N PRO A 222 18.83 -8.28 -15.77
CA PRO A 222 19.11 -8.16 -17.21
C PRO A 222 20.34 -7.28 -17.47
N ASN A 223 20.94 -7.45 -18.65
CA ASN A 223 22.12 -6.68 -19.07
C ASN A 223 21.86 -5.18 -19.29
N SER A 224 20.63 -4.74 -19.20
CA SER A 224 20.25 -3.32 -19.22
C SER A 224 20.48 -2.60 -17.90
N VAL A 225 20.51 -3.35 -16.78
CA VAL A 225 20.68 -2.76 -15.43
C VAL A 225 22.10 -2.30 -15.25
N THR A 226 22.28 -1.02 -14.85
CA THR A 226 23.57 -0.39 -14.59
C THR A 226 23.80 -0.10 -13.11
N GLY A 227 22.74 -0.04 -12.31
CA GLY A 227 22.82 0.26 -10.88
C GLY A 227 21.85 -0.54 -10.03
N ILE A 228 22.32 -0.94 -8.85
CA ILE A 228 21.55 -1.61 -7.79
C ILE A 228 21.66 -0.74 -6.54
N GLY A 229 20.52 -0.37 -5.95
CA GLY A 229 20.43 0.54 -4.82
C GLY A 229 20.92 -0.04 -3.48
N VAL A 230 20.94 0.82 -2.48
CA VAL A 230 21.28 0.46 -1.08
C VAL A 230 20.27 -0.57 -0.58
N GLN A 231 20.76 -1.67 0.03
CA GLN A 231 19.92 -2.72 0.64
C GLN A 231 18.86 -3.32 -0.31
N ALA A 232 19.10 -3.25 -1.62
CA ALA A 232 18.09 -3.60 -2.63
C ALA A 232 17.57 -5.03 -2.50
N PHE A 233 18.38 -5.99 -2.08
CA PHE A 233 18.05 -7.39 -1.86
C PHE A 233 18.39 -7.85 -0.43
N GLU A 234 18.55 -6.93 0.51
CA GLU A 234 18.85 -7.31 1.89
C GLU A 234 17.73 -8.18 2.47
N ASN A 235 18.10 -9.20 3.25
CA ASN A 235 17.19 -10.17 3.86
C ASN A 235 16.39 -11.04 2.86
N CYS A 236 16.90 -11.26 1.66
CA CYS A 236 16.36 -12.28 0.76
C CYS A 236 16.87 -13.67 1.17
N PHE A 237 16.41 -14.18 2.33
CA PHE A 237 16.97 -15.37 3.01
C PHE A 237 16.92 -16.68 2.21
N HIS A 238 16.00 -16.81 1.24
CA HIS A 238 15.90 -18.01 0.40
C HIS A 238 16.56 -17.84 -0.98
N MET A 239 17.24 -16.74 -1.22
CA MET A 239 17.92 -16.49 -2.49
C MET A 239 19.28 -17.20 -2.51
N THR A 240 19.31 -18.36 -3.16
CA THR A 240 20.50 -19.23 -3.22
C THR A 240 21.50 -18.84 -4.32
N SER A 241 21.08 -18.06 -5.29
CA SER A 241 21.97 -17.61 -6.38
C SER A 241 21.42 -16.34 -7.05
N ILE A 242 22.35 -15.49 -7.47
CA ILE A 242 22.07 -14.32 -8.31
C ILE A 242 23.24 -14.14 -9.28
N THR A 243 22.92 -13.83 -10.53
CA THR A 243 23.93 -13.44 -11.52
C THR A 243 23.89 -11.93 -11.71
N ILE A 244 25.00 -11.27 -11.43
CA ILE A 244 25.16 -9.82 -11.65
C ILE A 244 25.85 -9.64 -13.01
N PRO A 245 25.20 -8.99 -14.00
CA PRO A 245 25.78 -8.81 -15.31
C PRO A 245 26.89 -7.75 -15.30
N ASN A 246 27.79 -7.79 -16.29
CA ASN A 246 28.89 -6.85 -16.43
C ASN A 246 28.45 -5.38 -16.65
N SER A 247 27.20 -5.17 -16.98
CA SER A 247 26.60 -3.84 -17.12
C SER A 247 26.44 -3.10 -15.79
N VAL A 248 26.35 -3.83 -14.67
CA VAL A 248 26.19 -3.23 -13.34
C VAL A 248 27.52 -2.58 -12.91
N THR A 249 27.55 -1.27 -12.87
CA THR A 249 28.71 -0.47 -12.48
C THR A 249 28.63 0.08 -11.05
N ASN A 250 27.44 0.04 -10.44
CA ASN A 250 27.22 0.53 -9.08
C ASN A 250 26.34 -0.44 -8.28
N ILE A 251 26.82 -0.81 -7.08
CA ILE A 251 26.09 -1.64 -6.12
C ILE A 251 26.08 -0.89 -4.78
N GLY A 252 24.90 -0.59 -4.28
CA GLY A 252 24.71 0.11 -3.02
C GLY A 252 25.17 -0.68 -1.80
N GLN A 253 25.36 0.03 -0.71
CA GLN A 253 25.74 -0.58 0.57
C GLN A 253 24.74 -1.65 0.99
N SER A 254 25.22 -2.79 1.50
CA SER A 254 24.42 -3.90 2.00
C SER A 254 23.40 -4.48 1.00
N ALA A 255 23.62 -4.26 -0.31
CA ALA A 255 22.64 -4.64 -1.34
C ALA A 255 22.20 -6.11 -1.28
N PHE A 256 23.06 -7.02 -0.79
CA PHE A 256 22.83 -8.46 -0.69
C PHE A 256 23.05 -9.00 0.74
N SER A 257 23.05 -8.13 1.74
CA SER A 257 23.21 -8.54 3.14
C SER A 257 22.08 -9.50 3.55
N GLY A 258 22.41 -10.61 4.23
CA GLY A 258 21.42 -11.60 4.64
C GLY A 258 20.87 -12.50 3.52
N CYS A 259 21.42 -12.45 2.31
CA CYS A 259 21.22 -13.49 1.30
C CYS A 259 22.08 -14.70 1.65
N MET A 260 21.57 -15.92 1.50
CA MET A 260 22.29 -17.17 1.80
C MET A 260 22.85 -17.80 0.53
#